data_418d9dd5db517bcf674c76a676e5c5cd
#
_entry.id   418d9dd5db517bcf674c76a676e5c5cd
#
_cell.length_a   1.000
_cell.length_b   1.000
_cell.length_c   1.000
_cell.angle_alpha   90.00
_cell.angle_beta   90.00
_cell.angle_gamma   90.00
#
_symmetry.space_group_name_H-M   'P 1'
#
loop_
_entity.id
_entity.type
_entity.pdbx_description
1 polymer ?
#
loop_
_entity_poly.entity_id
_entity_poly.type
_entity_poly.pdbx_seq_one_letter_code
_entity_poly.pdbx_strand_id
1 'polypeptide(L)'
;NKTGLQHNIEKAKENNVIIPTIAQMQNPDLIPEKVKAKLTGVGLWDVNPLNLFRINWHNEAKEFGGLYQSVPNYVEIPSSLSGVPCRIVAMAGKWFPTGCHKVGASFGCLAPRLVTGQFDATYHHAVWPSTGNYCRGGAFNSKLLACDSVAILPAEMSKERFEWLSKIAGQVIATPGCESNVKEIFDKTWELKQDPAMMIFNQFEEMGNPLWHYNVTGYALSDVFEAIKKPGQRFAGACFTSGSAGTMSAGDLLKERYPGLKLGVGEALQCPTILDNGFGGHRIEGIGDKHIPWIHNVKNTDMAIAIDDEDSQRLLRLFNTPEGQKYLKDELGLDDELIEKLTWLGISGIANVLCCIKMAKYYELTENDVVGTVLTDSAVMYQSRIEELNEMHGAYSESAAALDHQLHMLGLKTDSMLELRYTDRKRIHNLKYYTWVEQQGKEVSDLNALWYNTKGTWDAVHAQAKELDDLINEFNDTTGVLKAL
;
A
#
# COMPACT_ATOMS: atom_id res chain seq x y z
N ASN A 1 11.07 27.18 0.67
CA ASN A 1 11.80 27.85 1.76
C ASN A 1 13.32 27.69 1.56
N LYS A 2 14.03 28.78 1.18
CA LYS A 2 15.47 28.73 0.86
C LYS A 2 16.33 28.29 2.05
N THR A 3 16.02 28.73 3.26
CA THR A 3 16.77 28.38 4.47
C THR A 3 16.62 26.91 4.80
N GLY A 4 15.39 26.40 4.82
CA GLY A 4 15.13 24.97 5.06
C GLY A 4 15.76 24.08 4.00
N LEU A 5 15.75 24.50 2.72
CA LEU A 5 16.41 23.76 1.65
C LEU A 5 17.93 23.70 1.88
N GLN A 6 18.56 24.80 2.28
CA GLN A 6 20.00 24.82 2.57
C GLN A 6 20.36 23.86 3.73
N HIS A 7 19.57 23.88 4.82
CA HIS A 7 19.75 22.97 5.93
C HIS A 7 19.62 21.50 5.49
N ASN A 8 18.63 21.19 4.65
CA ASN A 8 18.43 19.84 4.13
C ASN A 8 19.60 19.37 3.26
N ILE A 9 20.15 20.25 2.43
CA ILE A 9 21.34 19.94 1.60
C ILE A 9 22.54 19.61 2.50
N GLU A 10 22.78 20.39 3.54
CA GLU A 10 23.88 20.15 4.50
C GLU A 10 23.69 18.82 5.23
N LYS A 11 22.48 18.56 5.76
CA LYS A 11 22.13 17.29 6.41
C LYS A 11 22.31 16.09 5.48
N ALA A 12 21.90 16.22 4.22
CA ALA A 12 22.05 15.16 3.22
C ALA A 12 23.51 14.86 2.92
N LYS A 13 24.37 15.87 2.84
CA LYS A 13 25.82 15.68 2.68
C LYS A 13 26.44 14.95 3.86
N GLU A 14 26.13 15.37 5.09
CA GLU A 14 26.64 14.77 6.33
C GLU A 14 26.25 13.28 6.48
N ASN A 15 25.07 12.90 5.96
CA ASN A 15 24.50 11.59 6.12
C ASN A 15 24.55 10.72 4.83
N ASN A 16 25.26 11.16 3.79
CA ASN A 16 25.40 10.48 2.51
C ASN A 16 24.04 10.15 1.84
N VAL A 17 23.08 11.06 1.91
CA VAL A 17 21.74 10.87 1.34
C VAL A 17 21.76 11.20 -0.14
N ILE A 18 21.24 10.29 -0.94
CA ILE A 18 20.92 10.46 -2.37
C ILE A 18 19.45 10.09 -2.51
N ILE A 19 18.65 10.97 -3.08
CA ILE A 19 17.20 10.75 -3.22
C ILE A 19 16.92 10.18 -4.61
N PRO A 20 16.29 9.01 -4.72
CA PRO A 20 15.87 8.45 -6.02
C PRO A 20 14.74 9.29 -6.63
N THR A 21 14.71 9.35 -7.98
CA THR A 21 13.62 9.96 -8.72
C THR A 21 12.45 8.99 -8.88
N ILE A 22 11.26 9.51 -9.15
CA ILE A 22 10.09 8.68 -9.51
C ILE A 22 10.39 7.85 -10.77
N ALA A 23 11.06 8.43 -11.76
CA ALA A 23 11.48 7.71 -12.97
C ALA A 23 12.38 6.50 -12.65
N GLN A 24 13.30 6.63 -11.71
CA GLN A 24 14.14 5.51 -11.25
C GLN A 24 13.36 4.45 -10.48
N MET A 25 12.30 4.83 -9.77
CA MET A 25 11.40 3.88 -9.12
C MET A 25 10.51 3.13 -10.11
N GLN A 26 10.15 3.78 -11.23
CA GLN A 26 9.43 3.12 -12.34
C GLN A 26 10.33 2.16 -13.12
N ASN A 27 11.55 2.59 -13.38
CA ASN A 27 12.54 1.84 -14.18
C ASN A 27 13.91 1.85 -13.48
N PRO A 28 14.26 0.78 -12.75
CA PRO A 28 15.55 0.67 -12.08
C PRO A 28 16.78 0.67 -12.99
N ASP A 29 16.61 0.48 -14.31
CA ASP A 29 17.72 0.63 -15.27
C ASP A 29 18.30 2.05 -15.29
N LEU A 30 17.48 3.04 -14.88
CA LEU A 30 17.90 4.43 -14.76
C LEU A 30 18.71 4.73 -13.50
N ILE A 31 18.80 3.80 -12.56
CA ILE A 31 19.59 3.96 -11.34
C ILE A 31 21.08 3.86 -11.69
N PRO A 32 21.93 4.82 -11.21
CA PRO A 32 23.36 4.80 -11.50
C PRO A 32 24.05 3.50 -11.07
N GLU A 33 24.93 2.94 -11.92
CA GLU A 33 25.62 1.69 -11.66
C GLU A 33 26.44 1.71 -10.37
N LYS A 34 27.01 2.85 -9.98
CA LYS A 34 27.74 2.96 -8.71
C LYS A 34 26.84 2.85 -7.48
N VAL A 35 25.56 3.24 -7.58
CA VAL A 35 24.57 2.99 -6.52
C VAL A 35 24.27 1.50 -6.44
N LYS A 36 24.00 0.85 -7.58
CA LYS A 36 23.75 -0.60 -7.65
C LYS A 36 24.91 -1.40 -7.07
N ALA A 37 26.15 -1.04 -7.42
CA ALA A 37 27.34 -1.70 -6.90
C ALA A 37 27.45 -1.63 -5.37
N LYS A 38 27.08 -0.52 -4.77
CA LYS A 38 27.06 -0.36 -3.30
C LYS A 38 25.90 -1.12 -2.63
N LEU A 39 24.76 -1.21 -3.28
CA LEU A 39 23.59 -1.94 -2.76
C LEU A 39 23.84 -3.43 -2.57
N THR A 40 24.76 -4.04 -3.32
CA THR A 40 25.11 -5.48 -3.17
C THR A 40 25.59 -5.85 -1.77
N GLY A 41 26.06 -4.89 -0.98
CA GLY A 41 26.47 -5.09 0.40
C GLY A 41 25.43 -4.68 1.46
N VAL A 42 24.23 -4.30 1.04
CA VAL A 42 23.21 -3.73 1.93
C VAL A 42 22.00 -4.65 1.99
N GLY A 43 21.57 -5.00 3.19
CA GLY A 43 20.32 -5.72 3.43
C GLY A 43 19.10 -4.85 3.22
N LEU A 44 17.98 -5.47 2.81
CA LEU A 44 16.71 -4.78 2.52
C LEU A 44 16.17 -3.98 3.71
N TRP A 45 16.47 -4.45 4.94
CA TRP A 45 16.00 -3.84 6.19
C TRP A 45 17.08 -2.99 6.89
N ASP A 46 18.25 -2.85 6.28
CA ASP A 46 19.32 -2.05 6.88
C ASP A 46 18.97 -0.57 6.86
N VAL A 47 19.30 0.13 7.94
CA VAL A 47 19.21 1.58 8.03
C VAL A 47 20.41 2.18 7.27
N ASN A 48 20.29 2.17 5.95
CA ASN A 48 21.28 2.69 5.02
C ASN A 48 20.57 3.58 3.98
N PRO A 49 21.00 4.84 3.78
CA PRO A 49 20.37 5.77 2.82
C PRO A 49 20.20 5.19 1.41
N LEU A 50 21.08 4.29 0.98
CA LEU A 50 20.97 3.65 -0.34
C LEU A 50 19.71 2.78 -0.48
N ASN A 51 19.10 2.35 0.62
CA ASN A 51 17.82 1.62 0.59
C ASN A 51 16.64 2.47 0.09
N LEU A 52 16.78 3.78 -0.01
CA LEU A 52 15.82 4.63 -0.74
C LEU A 52 15.65 4.16 -2.19
N PHE A 53 16.73 3.67 -2.83
CA PHE A 53 16.68 3.13 -4.20
C PHE A 53 15.98 1.77 -4.30
N ARG A 54 15.66 1.13 -3.18
CA ARG A 54 14.81 -0.08 -3.14
C ARG A 54 13.33 0.20 -2.88
N ILE A 55 12.92 1.45 -2.92
CA ILE A 55 11.49 1.82 -2.86
C ILE A 55 10.88 1.68 -4.26
N ASN A 56 10.79 0.46 -4.73
CA ASN A 56 10.17 0.11 -6.03
C ASN A 56 9.72 -1.36 -6.04
N TRP A 57 8.90 -1.72 -7.04
CA TRP A 57 8.34 -3.06 -7.18
C TRP A 57 9.27 -4.08 -7.84
N HIS A 58 10.39 -3.62 -8.42
CA HIS A 58 11.31 -4.45 -9.21
C HIS A 58 12.45 -5.10 -8.40
N ASN A 59 12.47 -4.95 -7.09
CA ASN A 59 13.51 -5.57 -6.28
C ASN A 59 13.54 -7.08 -6.48
N GLU A 60 14.75 -7.67 -6.51
CA GLU A 60 14.87 -9.12 -6.42
C GLU A 60 14.26 -9.63 -5.10
N ALA A 61 13.69 -10.82 -5.13
CA ALA A 61 13.13 -11.51 -3.96
C ALA A 61 14.26 -12.03 -3.05
N LYS A 62 15.02 -11.10 -2.45
CA LYS A 62 16.16 -11.36 -1.56
C LYS A 62 16.20 -10.35 -0.42
N GLU A 63 16.51 -10.80 0.77
CA GLU A 63 16.64 -9.93 1.93
C GLU A 63 18.01 -9.23 2.01
N PHE A 64 19.05 -9.83 1.44
CA PHE A 64 20.41 -9.28 1.45
C PHE A 64 21.05 -9.33 0.07
N GLY A 65 21.66 -8.23 -0.34
CA GLY A 65 22.42 -8.10 -1.58
C GLY A 65 21.59 -8.17 -2.86
N GLY A 66 20.24 -8.13 -2.77
CA GLY A 66 19.38 -8.12 -3.93
C GLY A 66 19.45 -6.79 -4.70
N LEU A 67 19.35 -6.86 -6.04
CA LEU A 67 19.23 -5.71 -6.91
C LEU A 67 17.83 -5.66 -7.52
N TYR A 68 17.72 -5.66 -8.83
CA TYR A 68 16.47 -5.45 -9.56
C TYR A 68 16.26 -6.52 -10.62
N GLN A 69 15.00 -6.77 -10.93
CA GLN A 69 14.57 -7.64 -12.02
C GLN A 69 13.67 -6.88 -13.00
N SER A 70 13.55 -7.36 -14.23
CA SER A 70 12.80 -6.70 -15.29
C SER A 70 11.29 -6.68 -15.05
N VAL A 71 10.76 -7.71 -14.39
CA VAL A 71 9.32 -7.81 -14.08
C VAL A 71 9.17 -7.71 -12.56
N PRO A 72 8.26 -6.88 -12.05
CA PRO A 72 7.96 -6.82 -10.61
C PRO A 72 7.60 -8.19 -10.03
N ASN A 73 7.91 -8.41 -8.74
CA ASN A 73 7.49 -9.63 -8.07
C ASN A 73 5.97 -9.73 -8.02
N TYR A 74 5.44 -10.87 -8.44
CA TYR A 74 4.01 -11.16 -8.38
C TYR A 74 3.74 -12.61 -8.03
N VAL A 75 2.54 -12.87 -7.55
CA VAL A 75 1.98 -14.20 -7.34
C VAL A 75 0.79 -14.34 -8.28
N GLU A 76 0.78 -15.36 -9.12
CA GLU A 76 -0.38 -15.70 -9.92
C GLU A 76 -1.19 -16.78 -9.17
N ILE A 77 -2.44 -16.45 -8.87
CA ILE A 77 -3.35 -17.37 -8.17
C ILE A 77 -3.99 -18.31 -9.22
N PRO A 78 -3.68 -19.62 -9.19
CA PRO A 78 -4.20 -20.52 -10.20
C PRO A 78 -5.70 -20.78 -10.04
N SER A 79 -6.37 -21.11 -11.12
CA SER A 79 -7.80 -21.41 -11.13
C SER A 79 -8.20 -22.56 -10.20
N SER A 80 -7.30 -23.54 -10.00
CA SER A 80 -7.51 -24.62 -9.03
C SER A 80 -7.63 -24.13 -7.59
N LEU A 81 -6.99 -23.01 -7.27
CA LEU A 81 -7.07 -22.36 -5.96
C LEU A 81 -8.21 -21.34 -5.90
N SER A 82 -8.31 -20.44 -6.88
CA SER A 82 -9.28 -19.34 -6.89
C SER A 82 -10.72 -19.77 -7.21
N GLY A 83 -10.89 -20.86 -7.97
CA GLY A 83 -12.19 -21.31 -8.47
C GLY A 83 -12.77 -20.48 -9.61
N VAL A 84 -12.01 -19.54 -10.19
CA VAL A 84 -12.42 -18.71 -11.35
C VAL A 84 -11.50 -18.95 -12.54
N PRO A 85 -12.00 -18.86 -13.79
CA PRO A 85 -11.20 -19.17 -14.97
C PRO A 85 -10.22 -18.04 -15.34
N CYS A 86 -10.45 -16.79 -14.93
CA CYS A 86 -9.57 -15.68 -15.23
C CYS A 86 -8.24 -15.78 -14.46
N ARG A 87 -7.23 -15.10 -14.98
CA ARG A 87 -5.93 -14.99 -14.31
C ARG A 87 -5.97 -13.88 -13.27
N ILE A 88 -5.57 -14.21 -12.04
CA ILE A 88 -5.44 -13.24 -10.95
C ILE A 88 -3.97 -13.09 -10.64
N VAL A 89 -3.45 -11.86 -10.75
CA VAL A 89 -2.05 -11.53 -10.48
C VAL A 89 -1.95 -10.51 -9.37
N ALA A 90 -1.18 -10.84 -8.34
CA ALA A 90 -1.00 -10.02 -7.15
C ALA A 90 0.47 -9.63 -6.99
N MET A 91 0.77 -8.34 -7.11
CA MET A 91 2.12 -7.81 -7.04
C MET A 91 2.60 -7.72 -5.60
N ALA A 92 3.80 -8.24 -5.29
CA ALA A 92 4.26 -8.47 -3.92
C ALA A 92 4.96 -7.27 -3.30
N GLY A 93 4.38 -6.75 -2.20
CA GLY A 93 4.99 -5.68 -1.38
C GLY A 93 6.03 -6.17 -0.37
N LYS A 94 6.16 -7.48 -0.14
CA LYS A 94 7.14 -8.08 0.78
C LYS A 94 8.56 -7.59 0.53
N TRP A 95 8.93 -7.34 -0.72
CA TRP A 95 10.29 -7.04 -1.15
C TRP A 95 10.60 -5.55 -1.21
N PHE A 96 9.82 -4.75 -0.53
CA PHE A 96 10.17 -3.37 -0.18
C PHE A 96 10.94 -3.31 1.13
N PRO A 97 11.76 -2.28 1.36
CA PRO A 97 12.18 -1.95 2.72
C PRO A 97 10.96 -1.86 3.64
N THR A 98 11.08 -2.33 4.88
CA THR A 98 9.96 -2.48 5.83
C THR A 98 8.97 -3.62 5.51
N GLY A 99 9.17 -4.35 4.42
CA GLY A 99 8.28 -5.44 4.00
C GLY A 99 6.87 -5.00 3.57
N CYS A 100 6.71 -3.72 3.19
CA CYS A 100 5.43 -3.14 2.81
C CYS A 100 5.60 -1.98 1.83
N HIS A 101 4.74 -1.90 0.79
CA HIS A 101 4.78 -0.82 -0.20
C HIS A 101 4.43 0.57 0.38
N LYS A 102 3.91 0.66 1.60
CA LYS A 102 3.61 1.95 2.25
C LYS A 102 4.84 2.84 2.44
N VAL A 103 6.04 2.28 2.40
CA VAL A 103 7.28 3.06 2.35
C VAL A 103 7.34 3.95 1.09
N GLY A 104 6.75 3.54 -0.02
CA GLY A 104 6.60 4.36 -1.21
C GLY A 104 5.63 5.51 -1.02
N ALA A 105 4.45 5.25 -0.45
CA ALA A 105 3.48 6.28 -0.13
C ALA A 105 4.07 7.38 0.76
N SER A 106 4.76 6.99 1.83
CA SER A 106 5.42 7.95 2.74
C SER A 106 6.57 8.71 2.08
N PHE A 107 7.34 8.06 1.19
CA PHE A 107 8.34 8.73 0.37
C PHE A 107 7.71 9.83 -0.49
N GLY A 108 6.61 9.54 -1.18
CA GLY A 108 5.89 10.50 -2.01
C GLY A 108 5.36 11.70 -1.23
N CYS A 109 5.13 11.57 0.07
CA CYS A 109 4.71 12.67 0.95
C CYS A 109 5.89 13.52 1.45
N LEU A 110 6.99 12.88 1.88
CA LEU A 110 8.12 13.59 2.52
C LEU A 110 9.10 14.19 1.52
N ALA A 111 9.49 13.44 0.49
CA ALA A 111 10.53 13.87 -0.46
C ALA A 111 10.23 15.22 -1.14
N PRO A 112 8.99 15.50 -1.62
CA PRO A 112 8.69 16.82 -2.22
C PRO A 112 8.89 17.99 -1.24
N ARG A 113 8.53 17.81 0.01
CA ARG A 113 8.69 18.86 1.03
C ARG A 113 10.14 19.06 1.45
N LEU A 114 10.92 17.98 1.39
CA LEU A 114 12.35 18.03 1.70
C LEU A 114 13.13 18.81 0.61
N VAL A 115 12.93 18.46 -0.67
CA VAL A 115 13.64 19.08 -1.79
C VAL A 115 13.19 20.51 -2.10
N THR A 116 12.05 20.94 -1.57
CA THR A 116 11.56 22.34 -1.64
C THR A 116 11.89 23.17 -0.39
N GLY A 117 12.42 22.52 0.66
CA GLY A 117 12.69 23.15 1.95
C GLY A 117 11.43 23.52 2.74
N GLN A 118 10.26 23.00 2.36
CA GLN A 118 9.04 23.12 3.17
C GLN A 118 9.16 22.35 4.48
N PHE A 119 9.80 21.19 4.44
CA PHE A 119 10.27 20.45 5.60
C PHE A 119 11.74 20.80 5.83
N ASP A 120 12.07 21.32 6.99
CA ASP A 120 13.43 21.61 7.43
C ASP A 120 13.88 20.51 8.40
N ALA A 121 14.80 19.66 7.97
CA ALA A 121 15.27 18.50 8.72
C ALA A 121 16.04 18.86 10.02
N THR A 122 16.39 20.14 10.22
CA THR A 122 17.02 20.62 11.45
C THR A 122 16.01 21.13 12.49
N TYR A 123 14.75 21.31 12.08
CA TYR A 123 13.72 21.91 12.92
C TYR A 123 12.46 21.05 13.03
N HIS A 124 11.98 20.49 11.90
CA HIS A 124 10.72 19.74 11.88
C HIS A 124 10.87 18.28 12.29
N HIS A 125 9.81 17.74 12.89
CA HIS A 125 9.62 16.33 13.15
C HIS A 125 8.53 15.81 12.22
N ALA A 126 8.83 14.79 11.44
CA ALA A 126 7.84 14.17 10.56
C ALA A 126 6.91 13.25 11.38
N VAL A 127 5.65 13.64 11.50
CA VAL A 127 4.65 12.89 12.25
C VAL A 127 3.87 11.97 11.32
N TRP A 128 3.90 10.66 11.60
CA TRP A 128 3.32 9.60 10.80
C TRP A 128 2.16 8.92 11.54
N PRO A 129 0.94 9.47 11.45
CA PRO A 129 -0.25 8.86 12.06
C PRO A 129 -0.74 7.71 11.17
N SER A 130 -0.94 6.52 11.76
CA SER A 130 -1.29 5.34 10.98
C SER A 130 -1.83 4.22 11.87
N THR A 131 -2.32 3.16 11.25
CA THR A 131 -2.65 1.91 11.92
C THR A 131 -1.48 0.89 11.86
N GLY A 132 -0.31 1.25 11.32
CA GLY A 132 0.90 0.44 11.39
C GLY A 132 1.86 0.57 10.22
N ASN A 133 1.52 0.07 9.04
CA ASN A 133 2.46 0.00 7.92
C ASN A 133 2.91 1.37 7.39
N TYR A 134 2.03 2.36 7.39
CA TYR A 134 2.39 3.70 6.94
C TYR A 134 3.33 4.41 7.92
N CYS A 135 3.10 4.33 9.22
CA CYS A 135 4.01 4.92 10.20
C CYS A 135 5.38 4.22 10.20
N ARG A 136 5.43 2.90 9.96
CA ARG A 136 6.69 2.17 9.76
C ARG A 136 7.44 2.66 8.53
N GLY A 137 6.75 2.79 7.40
CA GLY A 137 7.33 3.34 6.16
C GLY A 137 7.82 4.77 6.33
N GLY A 138 7.01 5.61 6.99
CA GLY A 138 7.36 7.01 7.28
C GLY A 138 8.56 7.15 8.22
N ALA A 139 8.59 6.39 9.31
CA ALA A 139 9.73 6.39 10.24
C ALA A 139 11.02 5.92 9.56
N PHE A 140 10.95 4.89 8.72
CA PHE A 140 12.10 4.39 7.97
C PHE A 140 12.60 5.41 6.95
N ASN A 141 11.72 5.98 6.13
CA ASN A 141 12.07 7.05 5.20
C ASN A 141 12.69 8.24 5.92
N SER A 142 12.11 8.67 7.03
CA SER A 142 12.64 9.78 7.83
C SER A 142 14.08 9.48 8.26
N LYS A 143 14.32 8.26 8.76
CA LYS A 143 15.66 7.82 9.19
C LYS A 143 16.66 7.83 8.03
N LEU A 144 16.28 7.28 6.87
CA LEU A 144 17.14 7.25 5.67
C LEU A 144 17.42 8.64 5.08
N LEU A 145 16.47 9.56 5.22
CA LEU A 145 16.59 10.95 4.76
C LEU A 145 17.19 11.90 5.82
N ALA A 146 17.72 11.34 6.90
CA ALA A 146 18.28 12.10 8.02
C ALA A 146 17.30 13.08 8.68
N CYS A 147 16.02 12.71 8.72
CA CYS A 147 14.93 13.46 9.37
C CYS A 147 14.52 12.79 10.67
N ASP A 148 14.11 13.60 11.66
CA ASP A 148 13.50 13.07 12.87
C ASP A 148 12.01 12.74 12.65
N SER A 149 11.47 11.77 13.41
CA SER A 149 10.12 11.32 13.21
C SER A 149 9.36 10.96 14.49
N VAL A 150 8.04 11.05 14.42
CA VAL A 150 7.08 10.61 15.43
C VAL A 150 6.11 9.63 14.78
N ALA A 151 6.05 8.41 15.27
CA ALA A 151 5.08 7.40 14.82
C ALA A 151 3.88 7.35 15.77
N ILE A 152 2.68 7.34 15.22
CA ILE A 152 1.43 7.22 16.00
C ILE A 152 0.65 6.03 15.46
N LEU A 153 0.27 5.08 16.33
CA LEU A 153 -0.51 3.92 15.95
C LEU A 153 -1.38 3.42 17.10
N PRO A 154 -2.49 2.68 16.82
CA PRO A 154 -3.36 2.12 17.86
C PRO A 154 -2.63 1.11 18.75
N ALA A 155 -2.99 1.09 20.03
CA ALA A 155 -2.35 0.22 21.02
C ALA A 155 -2.57 -1.28 20.78
N GLU A 156 -3.67 -1.65 20.09
CA GLU A 156 -4.02 -3.04 19.81
C GLU A 156 -3.36 -3.62 18.56
N MET A 157 -2.47 -2.87 17.92
CA MET A 157 -1.69 -3.37 16.78
C MET A 157 -0.66 -4.41 17.21
N SER A 158 -0.13 -5.20 16.26
CA SER A 158 0.79 -6.30 16.54
C SER A 158 2.03 -5.84 17.30
N LYS A 159 2.51 -6.68 18.22
CA LYS A 159 3.70 -6.42 19.05
C LYS A 159 4.96 -6.18 18.19
N GLU A 160 5.09 -6.91 17.10
CA GLU A 160 6.21 -6.80 16.16
C GLU A 160 6.34 -5.40 15.57
N ARG A 161 5.21 -4.71 15.33
CA ARG A 161 5.19 -3.33 14.82
C ARG A 161 5.77 -2.35 15.84
N PHE A 162 5.36 -2.47 17.11
CA PHE A 162 5.87 -1.62 18.19
C PHE A 162 7.36 -1.84 18.46
N GLU A 163 7.80 -3.08 18.53
CA GLU A 163 9.21 -3.44 18.78
C GLU A 163 10.13 -2.89 17.69
N TRP A 164 9.71 -2.96 16.44
CA TRP A 164 10.48 -2.42 15.33
C TRP A 164 10.52 -0.89 15.34
N LEU A 165 9.36 -0.24 15.53
CA LEU A 165 9.26 1.22 15.55
C LEU A 165 10.08 1.85 16.67
N SER A 166 10.13 1.25 17.84
CA SER A 166 10.92 1.75 18.97
C SER A 166 12.43 1.87 18.67
N LYS A 167 12.93 1.13 17.67
CA LYS A 167 14.33 1.15 17.23
C LYS A 167 14.61 2.19 16.13
N ILE A 168 13.58 2.63 15.41
CA ILE A 168 13.71 3.45 14.20
C ILE A 168 13.20 4.87 14.39
N ALA A 169 12.00 5.05 14.96
CA ALA A 169 11.39 6.36 15.17
C ALA A 169 12.04 7.11 16.37
N GLY A 170 12.05 8.43 16.31
CA GLY A 170 12.46 9.26 17.44
C GLY A 170 11.50 9.16 18.62
N GLN A 171 10.20 9.04 18.33
CA GLN A 171 9.15 8.84 19.32
C GLN A 171 8.05 7.92 18.77
N VAL A 172 7.49 7.07 19.64
CA VAL A 172 6.32 6.23 19.32
C VAL A 172 5.20 6.54 20.28
N ILE A 173 4.03 6.88 19.76
CA ILE A 173 2.83 7.20 20.54
C ILE A 173 1.76 6.15 20.24
N ALA A 174 1.27 5.48 21.30
CA ALA A 174 0.15 4.55 21.19
C ALA A 174 -1.16 5.30 21.48
N THR A 175 -2.17 5.14 20.61
CA THR A 175 -3.52 5.65 20.81
C THR A 175 -4.47 4.52 21.22
N PRO A 176 -5.56 4.80 21.97
CA PRO A 176 -6.52 3.75 22.35
C PRO A 176 -7.19 3.10 21.15
N GLY A 177 -7.43 1.79 21.22
CA GLY A 177 -8.26 1.04 20.29
C GLY A 177 -7.50 0.26 19.21
N CYS A 178 -8.27 -0.18 18.22
CA CYS A 178 -7.84 -1.07 17.14
C CYS A 178 -7.71 -0.33 15.80
N GLU A 179 -7.55 -1.11 14.72
CA GLU A 179 -7.37 -0.65 13.34
C GLU A 179 -8.38 0.43 12.88
N SER A 180 -9.65 0.30 13.29
CA SER A 180 -10.70 1.23 12.88
C SER A 180 -10.81 2.50 13.74
N ASN A 181 -9.99 2.65 14.79
CA ASN A 181 -10.00 3.79 15.70
C ASN A 181 -9.17 4.98 15.19
N VAL A 182 -9.47 5.44 13.99
CA VAL A 182 -8.75 6.55 13.31
C VAL A 182 -9.04 7.90 13.96
N LYS A 183 -10.23 8.07 14.59
CA LYS A 183 -10.58 9.31 15.29
C LYS A 183 -9.57 9.65 16.39
N GLU A 184 -9.19 8.67 17.20
CA GLU A 184 -8.23 8.84 18.30
C GLU A 184 -6.85 9.26 17.75
N ILE A 185 -6.47 8.74 16.59
CA ILE A 185 -5.25 9.17 15.86
C ILE A 185 -5.39 10.62 15.41
N PHE A 186 -6.53 11.01 14.83
CA PHE A 186 -6.78 12.39 14.43
C PHE A 186 -6.78 13.38 15.61
N ASP A 187 -7.41 13.01 16.72
CA ASP A 187 -7.40 13.81 17.93
C ASP A 187 -5.95 14.07 18.42
N LYS A 188 -5.09 13.04 18.39
CA LYS A 188 -3.68 13.19 18.75
C LYS A 188 -2.90 14.06 17.75
N THR A 189 -3.21 13.97 16.46
CA THR A 189 -2.57 14.85 15.47
C THR A 189 -2.97 16.32 15.66
N TRP A 190 -4.21 16.60 16.05
CA TRP A 190 -4.66 17.96 16.39
C TRP A 190 -3.91 18.55 17.58
N GLU A 191 -3.66 17.73 18.60
CA GLU A 191 -2.84 18.13 19.75
C GLU A 191 -1.41 18.48 19.31
N LEU A 192 -0.77 17.61 18.50
CA LEU A 192 0.59 17.83 18.02
C LEU A 192 0.72 19.00 17.06
N LYS A 193 -0.29 19.32 16.27
CA LYS A 193 -0.32 20.50 15.38
C LYS A 193 -0.16 21.84 16.11
N GLN A 194 -0.35 21.90 17.43
CA GLN A 194 -0.12 23.11 18.20
C GLN A 194 1.37 23.47 18.30
N ASP A 195 2.26 22.49 18.10
CA ASP A 195 3.70 22.72 17.97
C ASP A 195 4.08 22.88 16.50
N PRO A 196 4.57 24.05 16.06
CA PRO A 196 4.95 24.29 14.68
C PRO A 196 6.12 23.42 14.18
N ALA A 197 6.88 22.80 15.09
CA ALA A 197 7.90 21.83 14.72
C ALA A 197 7.32 20.47 14.27
N MET A 198 6.07 20.18 14.61
CA MET A 198 5.40 18.94 14.26
C MET A 198 4.71 19.04 12.89
N MET A 199 5.26 18.41 11.88
CA MET A 199 4.66 18.38 10.54
C MET A 199 3.93 17.05 10.33
N ILE A 200 2.60 17.13 10.22
CA ILE A 200 1.73 15.96 10.12
C ILE A 200 1.63 15.47 8.68
N PHE A 201 1.94 14.19 8.46
CA PHE A 201 1.78 13.51 7.18
C PHE A 201 0.62 12.52 7.27
N ASN A 202 -0.61 13.02 7.15
CA ASN A 202 -1.80 12.18 7.21
C ASN A 202 -2.02 11.47 5.87
N GLN A 203 -1.85 10.14 5.84
CA GLN A 203 -1.99 9.33 4.61
C GLN A 203 -3.34 9.47 3.92
N PHE A 204 -4.40 9.82 4.64
CA PHE A 204 -5.75 9.94 4.10
C PHE A 204 -5.99 11.23 3.33
N GLU A 205 -5.11 12.22 3.45
CA GLU A 205 -5.24 13.53 2.79
C GLU A 205 -4.02 13.98 1.98
N GLU A 206 -2.84 13.37 2.20
CA GLU A 206 -1.60 13.74 1.54
C GLU A 206 -1.58 13.29 0.07
N MET A 207 -1.57 14.24 -0.86
CA MET A 207 -1.58 13.95 -2.31
C MET A 207 -0.29 13.31 -2.84
N GLY A 208 0.79 13.33 -2.08
CA GLY A 208 2.01 12.56 -2.36
C GLY A 208 1.81 11.04 -2.37
N ASN A 209 0.84 10.55 -1.60
CA ASN A 209 0.44 9.16 -1.57
C ASN A 209 -0.15 8.70 -2.93
N PRO A 210 -1.24 9.30 -3.46
CA PRO A 210 -1.74 8.94 -4.78
C PRO A 210 -0.76 9.26 -5.92
N LEU A 211 0.04 10.31 -5.81
CA LEU A 211 1.09 10.61 -6.79
C LEU A 211 2.05 9.44 -6.95
N TRP A 212 2.54 8.89 -5.85
CA TRP A 212 3.47 7.77 -5.87
C TRP A 212 2.81 6.50 -6.44
N HIS A 213 1.62 6.15 -5.98
CA HIS A 213 0.94 4.94 -6.44
C HIS A 213 0.53 5.01 -7.93
N TYR A 214 0.07 6.16 -8.40
CA TYR A 214 -0.21 6.34 -9.83
C TYR A 214 1.04 6.11 -10.67
N ASN A 215 2.13 6.80 -10.32
CA ASN A 215 3.35 6.82 -11.11
C ASN A 215 4.24 5.59 -10.91
N VAL A 216 4.19 4.91 -9.78
CA VAL A 216 5.06 3.75 -9.51
C VAL A 216 4.28 2.46 -9.47
N THR A 217 3.25 2.33 -8.64
CA THR A 217 2.45 1.09 -8.55
C THR A 217 1.66 0.81 -9.82
N GLY A 218 1.03 1.83 -10.40
CA GLY A 218 0.26 1.69 -11.63
C GLY A 218 1.12 1.24 -12.80
N TYR A 219 2.29 1.85 -12.97
CA TYR A 219 3.26 1.45 -14.01
C TYR A 219 3.77 0.03 -13.78
N ALA A 220 4.08 -0.35 -12.55
CA ALA A 220 4.55 -1.69 -12.24
C ALA A 220 3.49 -2.78 -12.52
N LEU A 221 2.22 -2.54 -12.19
CA LEU A 221 1.13 -3.46 -12.55
C LEU A 221 0.95 -3.58 -14.06
N SER A 222 1.09 -2.47 -14.79
CA SER A 222 1.10 -2.48 -16.26
C SER A 222 2.26 -3.33 -16.78
N ASP A 223 3.46 -3.18 -16.23
CA ASP A 223 4.64 -3.96 -16.63
C ASP A 223 4.43 -5.46 -16.38
N VAL A 224 3.84 -5.85 -15.26
CA VAL A 224 3.49 -7.25 -14.98
C VAL A 224 2.52 -7.76 -16.05
N PHE A 225 1.42 -7.04 -16.31
CA PHE A 225 0.45 -7.46 -17.32
C PHE A 225 1.07 -7.60 -18.71
N GLU A 226 1.83 -6.61 -19.16
CA GLU A 226 2.50 -6.64 -20.46
C GLU A 226 3.49 -7.82 -20.60
N ALA A 227 4.15 -8.18 -19.49
CA ALA A 227 5.10 -9.30 -19.49
C ALA A 227 4.43 -10.68 -19.54
N ILE A 228 3.23 -10.83 -18.93
CA ILE A 228 2.58 -12.14 -18.78
C ILE A 228 1.42 -12.39 -19.73
N LYS A 229 0.87 -11.34 -20.37
CA LYS A 229 -0.30 -11.47 -21.24
C LYS A 229 -0.05 -12.43 -22.40
N LYS A 230 -1.05 -13.22 -22.70
CA LYS A 230 -1.10 -14.05 -23.91
C LYS A 230 -1.89 -13.34 -25.01
N PRO A 231 -1.72 -13.72 -26.29
CA PRO A 231 -2.51 -13.15 -27.37
C PRO A 231 -4.02 -13.22 -27.10
N GLY A 232 -4.72 -12.09 -27.28
CA GLY A 232 -6.16 -11.99 -27.03
C GLY A 232 -6.56 -11.73 -25.59
N GLN A 233 -5.64 -11.75 -24.62
CA GLN A 233 -5.95 -11.42 -23.24
C GLN A 233 -6.04 -9.91 -23.02
N ARG A 234 -6.94 -9.52 -22.12
CA ARG A 234 -7.16 -8.12 -21.71
C ARG A 234 -6.97 -7.94 -20.21
N PHE A 235 -6.55 -6.77 -19.81
CA PHE A 235 -6.57 -6.35 -18.41
C PHE A 235 -7.98 -5.92 -18.05
N ALA A 236 -8.76 -6.84 -17.46
CA ALA A 236 -10.20 -6.67 -17.29
C ALA A 236 -10.59 -5.94 -16.01
N GLY A 237 -9.76 -6.03 -14.97
CA GLY A 237 -10.07 -5.42 -13.69
C GLY A 237 -8.86 -5.30 -12.79
N ALA A 238 -8.99 -4.44 -11.79
CA ALA A 238 -8.07 -4.31 -10.66
C ALA A 238 -8.86 -4.04 -9.39
N CYS A 239 -8.46 -4.67 -8.28
CA CYS A 239 -9.09 -4.48 -6.99
C CYS A 239 -8.05 -4.09 -5.95
N PHE A 240 -8.40 -3.10 -5.12
CA PHE A 240 -7.55 -2.66 -4.02
C PHE A 240 -8.41 -2.43 -2.78
N THR A 241 -8.04 -3.03 -1.65
CA THR A 241 -8.68 -2.72 -0.37
C THR A 241 -8.24 -1.34 0.11
N SER A 242 -9.19 -0.61 0.69
CA SER A 242 -8.97 0.76 1.12
C SER A 242 -8.64 0.85 2.61
N GLY A 243 -7.41 1.27 2.90
CA GLY A 243 -7.11 1.99 4.14
C GLY A 243 -7.13 3.48 3.80
N SER A 244 -5.98 4.03 3.33
CA SER A 244 -5.91 5.41 2.83
C SER A 244 -6.42 5.60 1.40
N ALA A 245 -6.71 4.52 0.67
CA ALA A 245 -7.07 4.50 -0.75
C ALA A 245 -5.95 4.95 -1.71
N GLY A 246 -4.69 4.98 -1.26
CA GLY A 246 -3.56 5.38 -2.11
C GLY A 246 -3.41 4.53 -3.35
N THR A 247 -3.53 3.20 -3.22
CA THR A 247 -3.43 2.24 -4.33
C THR A 247 -4.54 2.38 -5.39
N MET A 248 -5.68 3.00 -5.04
CA MET A 248 -6.73 3.30 -6.02
C MET A 248 -6.22 4.19 -7.16
N SER A 249 -5.20 5.02 -6.92
CA SER A 249 -4.57 5.85 -7.96
C SER A 249 -3.80 5.02 -8.99
N ALA A 250 -3.27 3.86 -8.62
CA ALA A 250 -2.74 2.90 -9.59
C ALA A 250 -3.84 2.44 -10.56
N GLY A 251 -5.06 2.24 -10.06
CA GLY A 251 -6.25 1.94 -10.85
C GLY A 251 -6.59 3.06 -11.82
N ASP A 252 -6.40 4.32 -11.44
CA ASP A 252 -6.62 5.47 -12.33
C ASP A 252 -5.69 5.37 -13.58
N LEU A 253 -4.42 5.08 -13.39
CA LEU A 253 -3.49 4.84 -14.51
C LEU A 253 -3.93 3.65 -15.37
N LEU A 254 -4.29 2.54 -14.72
CA LEU A 254 -4.69 1.34 -15.44
C LEU A 254 -5.94 1.56 -16.29
N LYS A 255 -6.91 2.33 -15.81
CA LYS A 255 -8.10 2.69 -16.60
C LYS A 255 -7.79 3.59 -17.79
N GLU A 256 -6.77 4.45 -17.70
CA GLU A 256 -6.29 5.26 -18.82
C GLU A 256 -5.61 4.38 -19.90
N ARG A 257 -4.80 3.40 -19.47
CA ARG A 257 -4.04 2.53 -20.37
C ARG A 257 -4.86 1.39 -20.97
N TYR A 258 -5.81 0.87 -20.21
CA TYR A 258 -6.60 -0.31 -20.57
C TYR A 258 -8.09 0.03 -20.57
N PRO A 259 -8.62 0.49 -21.72
CA PRO A 259 -10.03 0.82 -21.85
C PRO A 259 -10.93 -0.37 -21.49
N GLY A 260 -11.93 -0.12 -20.67
CA GLY A 260 -12.85 -1.14 -20.19
C GLY A 260 -12.44 -1.85 -18.89
N LEU A 261 -11.23 -1.58 -18.37
CA LEU A 261 -10.83 -2.09 -17.06
C LEU A 261 -11.79 -1.58 -15.97
N LYS A 262 -12.23 -2.51 -15.11
CA LYS A 262 -13.07 -2.21 -13.96
C LYS A 262 -12.23 -2.06 -12.70
N LEU A 263 -12.45 -0.99 -11.96
CA LEU A 263 -11.72 -0.68 -10.73
C LEU A 263 -12.61 -0.94 -9.52
N GLY A 264 -12.23 -1.92 -8.70
CA GLY A 264 -12.91 -2.27 -7.46
C GLY A 264 -12.20 -1.73 -6.23
N VAL A 265 -12.97 -1.20 -5.28
CA VAL A 265 -12.49 -0.87 -3.94
C VAL A 265 -12.99 -1.90 -2.95
N GLY A 266 -12.07 -2.50 -2.17
CA GLY A 266 -12.39 -3.48 -1.14
C GLY A 266 -12.41 -2.87 0.27
N GLU A 267 -13.23 -3.44 1.14
CA GLU A 267 -13.29 -3.12 2.57
C GLU A 267 -13.69 -4.35 3.38
N ALA A 268 -13.56 -4.26 4.70
CA ALA A 268 -14.07 -5.30 5.59
C ALA A 268 -15.61 -5.22 5.70
N LEU A 269 -16.29 -6.36 5.63
CA LEU A 269 -17.74 -6.43 5.82
C LEU A 269 -18.18 -5.92 7.20
N GLN A 270 -17.34 -6.10 8.21
CA GLN A 270 -17.56 -5.61 9.56
C GLN A 270 -17.46 -4.09 9.70
N CYS A 271 -16.88 -3.41 8.69
CA CYS A 271 -16.77 -1.95 8.62
C CYS A 271 -17.13 -1.46 7.21
N PRO A 272 -18.40 -1.58 6.78
CA PRO A 272 -18.82 -1.37 5.38
C PRO A 272 -19.10 0.10 5.10
N THR A 273 -18.14 0.97 5.31
CA THR A 273 -18.29 2.43 5.18
C THR A 273 -18.61 2.84 3.74
N ILE A 274 -17.95 2.22 2.76
CA ILE A 274 -18.13 2.52 1.34
C ILE A 274 -19.44 1.92 0.81
N LEU A 275 -19.67 0.65 1.14
CA LEU A 275 -20.81 -0.11 0.65
C LEU A 275 -22.13 0.39 1.26
N ASP A 276 -22.20 0.52 2.59
CA ASP A 276 -23.43 0.69 3.35
C ASP A 276 -23.43 1.89 4.31
N ASN A 277 -22.44 2.79 4.24
CA ASN A 277 -22.24 3.89 5.21
C ASN A 277 -22.12 3.40 6.65
N GLY A 278 -21.63 2.16 6.85
CA GLY A 278 -21.52 1.51 8.13
C GLY A 278 -20.15 1.72 8.78
N PHE A 279 -20.02 1.23 10.01
CA PHE A 279 -18.75 1.19 10.72
C PHE A 279 -18.72 0.01 11.70
N GLY A 280 -17.52 -0.40 12.09
CA GLY A 280 -17.29 -1.42 13.09
C GLY A 280 -15.82 -1.78 13.23
N GLY A 281 -15.50 -2.57 14.25
CA GLY A 281 -14.18 -3.20 14.37
C GLY A 281 -14.06 -4.41 13.44
N HIS A 282 -12.86 -4.64 12.92
CA HIS A 282 -12.57 -5.78 12.06
C HIS A 282 -11.15 -6.28 12.27
N ARG A 283 -10.83 -7.46 11.71
CA ARG A 283 -9.54 -8.14 11.85
C ARG A 283 -8.70 -8.12 10.57
N ILE A 284 -9.07 -7.38 9.53
CA ILE A 284 -8.24 -7.22 8.33
C ILE A 284 -7.27 -6.06 8.59
N GLU A 285 -6.14 -6.33 9.22
CA GLU A 285 -5.14 -5.32 9.54
C GLU A 285 -4.58 -4.65 8.28
N GLY A 286 -4.41 -3.34 8.34
CA GLY A 286 -3.86 -2.52 7.25
C GLY A 286 -4.90 -1.86 6.36
N ILE A 287 -6.18 -2.18 6.54
CA ILE A 287 -7.30 -1.56 5.82
C ILE A 287 -8.41 -1.15 6.79
N GLY A 288 -9.46 -0.59 6.23
CA GLY A 288 -10.61 -0.15 6.99
C GLY A 288 -10.42 1.25 7.55
N ASP A 289 -11.44 1.99 7.47
CA ASP A 289 -11.57 3.32 8.00
C ASP A 289 -13.07 3.61 8.11
N LYS A 290 -13.47 4.29 9.15
CA LYS A 290 -14.84 4.79 9.30
C LYS A 290 -15.13 6.02 8.44
N HIS A 291 -14.18 6.39 7.57
CA HIS A 291 -14.19 7.61 6.77
C HIS A 291 -13.85 7.29 5.32
N ILE A 292 -14.34 8.09 4.40
CA ILE A 292 -13.88 8.05 3.01
C ILE A 292 -12.61 8.92 2.92
N PRO A 293 -11.46 8.36 2.53
CA PRO A 293 -10.23 9.12 2.41
C PRO A 293 -10.37 10.30 1.45
N TRP A 294 -9.78 11.44 1.81
CA TRP A 294 -9.76 12.61 0.94
C TRP A 294 -9.18 12.31 -0.44
N ILE A 295 -8.11 11.52 -0.44
CA ILE A 295 -7.37 11.15 -1.65
C ILE A 295 -8.01 10.05 -2.50
N HIS A 296 -9.19 9.54 -2.13
CA HIS A 296 -9.90 8.56 -2.93
C HIS A 296 -10.66 9.24 -4.09
N ASN A 297 -10.25 8.96 -5.32
CA ASN A 297 -10.98 9.38 -6.52
C ASN A 297 -12.22 8.50 -6.75
N VAL A 298 -13.25 8.73 -5.96
CA VAL A 298 -14.47 7.90 -5.96
C VAL A 298 -15.18 7.92 -7.32
N LYS A 299 -15.11 9.02 -8.03
CA LYS A 299 -15.74 9.16 -9.37
C LYS A 299 -15.22 8.12 -10.37
N ASN A 300 -13.99 7.65 -10.19
CA ASN A 300 -13.35 6.67 -11.07
C ASN A 300 -13.50 5.21 -10.59
N THR A 301 -14.07 4.98 -9.42
CA THR A 301 -14.30 3.65 -8.85
C THR A 301 -15.56 3.02 -9.43
N ASP A 302 -15.47 1.77 -9.90
CA ASP A 302 -16.57 1.07 -10.58
C ASP A 302 -17.36 0.16 -9.64
N MET A 303 -16.74 -0.37 -8.59
CA MET A 303 -17.34 -1.35 -7.71
C MET A 303 -16.86 -1.21 -6.27
N ALA A 304 -17.78 -1.36 -5.30
CA ALA A 304 -17.46 -1.57 -3.89
C ALA A 304 -17.65 -3.05 -3.54
N ILE A 305 -16.68 -3.63 -2.83
CA ILE A 305 -16.64 -5.05 -2.48
C ILE A 305 -16.30 -5.18 -0.99
N ALA A 306 -17.19 -5.77 -0.21
CA ALA A 306 -16.93 -6.06 1.19
C ALA A 306 -16.52 -7.53 1.38
N ILE A 307 -15.46 -7.75 2.15
CA ILE A 307 -14.92 -9.07 2.49
C ILE A 307 -15.14 -9.34 3.97
N ASP A 308 -15.74 -10.48 4.30
CA ASP A 308 -15.82 -10.95 5.67
C ASP A 308 -14.39 -11.16 6.21
N ASP A 309 -14.08 -10.58 7.36
CA ASP A 309 -12.74 -10.70 7.94
C ASP A 309 -12.41 -12.16 8.30
N GLU A 310 -13.40 -12.99 8.58
CA GLU A 310 -13.23 -14.43 8.81
C GLU A 310 -12.63 -15.12 7.59
N ASP A 311 -13.03 -14.75 6.37
CA ASP A 311 -12.47 -15.33 5.15
C ASP A 311 -10.95 -15.07 5.05
N SER A 312 -10.51 -13.86 5.33
CA SER A 312 -9.07 -13.52 5.33
C SER A 312 -8.29 -14.27 6.42
N GLN A 313 -8.85 -14.37 7.64
CA GLN A 313 -8.20 -15.03 8.76
C GLN A 313 -8.05 -16.55 8.53
N ARG A 314 -9.08 -17.19 8.01
CA ARG A 314 -9.04 -18.63 7.72
C ARG A 314 -8.00 -18.96 6.66
N LEU A 315 -7.92 -18.17 5.61
CA LEU A 315 -6.93 -18.39 4.54
C LEU A 315 -5.51 -18.05 4.98
N LEU A 316 -5.32 -17.15 5.94
CA LEU A 316 -4.00 -16.91 6.53
C LEU A 316 -3.43 -18.20 7.13
N ARG A 317 -4.22 -18.97 7.86
CA ARG A 317 -3.80 -20.30 8.38
C ARG A 317 -3.55 -21.29 7.27
N LEU A 318 -4.42 -21.34 6.26
CA LEU A 318 -4.29 -22.26 5.13
C LEU A 318 -2.93 -22.12 4.43
N PHE A 319 -2.50 -20.89 4.20
CA PHE A 319 -1.26 -20.63 3.46
C PHE A 319 0.02 -20.74 4.31
N ASN A 320 -0.09 -20.66 5.63
CA ASN A 320 1.07 -20.49 6.52
C ASN A 320 1.24 -21.61 7.56
N THR A 321 0.50 -22.70 7.46
CA THR A 321 0.68 -23.86 8.31
C THR A 321 1.18 -25.06 7.51
N PRO A 322 1.97 -25.99 8.11
CA PRO A 322 2.43 -27.17 7.41
C PRO A 322 1.28 -28.02 6.84
N GLU A 323 0.19 -28.18 7.59
CA GLU A 323 -0.99 -28.94 7.19
C GLU A 323 -1.74 -28.29 6.03
N GLY A 324 -1.85 -26.96 6.04
CA GLY A 324 -2.43 -26.20 4.94
C GLY A 324 -1.60 -26.30 3.67
N GLN A 325 -0.29 -26.14 3.78
CA GLN A 325 0.64 -26.27 2.66
C GLN A 325 0.65 -27.70 2.09
N LYS A 326 0.55 -28.71 2.95
CA LYS A 326 0.42 -30.11 2.52
C LYS A 326 -0.87 -30.33 1.73
N TYR A 327 -2.00 -29.82 2.19
CA TYR A 327 -3.26 -29.82 1.45
C TYR A 327 -3.13 -29.18 0.07
N LEU A 328 -2.52 -28.00 -0.01
CA LEU A 328 -2.31 -27.27 -1.27
C LEU A 328 -1.47 -28.08 -2.27
N LYS A 329 -0.46 -28.78 -1.77
CA LYS A 329 0.43 -29.62 -2.59
C LYS A 329 -0.26 -30.91 -3.04
N ASP A 330 -0.81 -31.67 -2.11
CA ASP A 330 -1.30 -33.02 -2.36
C ASP A 330 -2.66 -33.02 -3.06
N GLU A 331 -3.57 -32.12 -2.69
CA GLU A 331 -4.93 -32.08 -3.23
C GLU A 331 -5.09 -31.13 -4.43
N LEU A 332 -4.39 -29.99 -4.43
CA LEU A 332 -4.49 -29.04 -5.54
C LEU A 332 -3.32 -29.15 -6.54
N GLY A 333 -2.29 -29.93 -6.23
CA GLY A 333 -1.13 -30.12 -7.10
C GLY A 333 -0.27 -28.87 -7.26
N LEU A 334 -0.28 -27.94 -6.28
CA LEU A 334 0.56 -26.74 -6.33
C LEU A 334 2.01 -27.12 -6.09
N ASP A 335 2.92 -26.49 -6.83
CA ASP A 335 4.35 -26.69 -6.64
C ASP A 335 4.88 -25.91 -5.39
N ASP A 336 6.05 -26.30 -4.95
CA ASP A 336 6.67 -25.74 -3.73
C ASP A 336 6.98 -24.25 -3.88
N GLU A 337 7.29 -23.77 -5.08
CA GLU A 337 7.55 -22.35 -5.34
C GLU A 337 6.29 -21.51 -5.15
N LEU A 338 5.16 -21.95 -5.69
CA LEU A 338 3.90 -21.26 -5.51
C LEU A 338 3.42 -21.30 -4.06
N ILE A 339 3.56 -22.45 -3.38
CA ILE A 339 3.20 -22.57 -1.97
C ILE A 339 4.02 -21.61 -1.12
N GLU A 340 5.31 -21.46 -1.40
CA GLU A 340 6.15 -20.47 -0.71
C GLU A 340 5.67 -19.04 -1.02
N LYS A 341 5.35 -18.72 -2.26
CA LYS A 341 4.82 -17.40 -2.65
C LYS A 341 3.46 -17.08 -2.03
N LEU A 342 2.64 -18.06 -1.67
CA LEU A 342 1.39 -17.81 -0.96
C LEU A 342 1.63 -17.25 0.45
N THR A 343 2.81 -17.45 1.04
CA THR A 343 3.21 -16.79 2.30
C THR A 343 3.50 -15.30 2.14
N TRP A 344 3.63 -14.80 0.91
CA TRP A 344 3.77 -13.36 0.62
C TRP A 344 2.45 -12.59 0.75
N LEU A 345 1.33 -13.28 0.97
CA LEU A 345 0.05 -12.68 1.23
C LEU A 345 -0.12 -12.42 2.73
N GLY A 346 -0.08 -11.14 3.13
CA GLY A 346 -0.57 -10.71 4.43
C GLY A 346 -2.09 -10.71 4.48
N ILE A 347 -2.67 -10.31 5.58
CA ILE A 347 -4.13 -10.35 5.79
C ILE A 347 -4.88 -9.52 4.75
N SER A 348 -4.45 -8.27 4.51
CA SER A 348 -5.08 -7.41 3.49
C SER A 348 -4.80 -7.88 2.06
N GLY A 349 -3.65 -8.52 1.81
CA GLY A 349 -3.33 -9.14 0.53
C GLY A 349 -4.27 -10.28 0.18
N ILE A 350 -4.62 -11.12 1.16
CA ILE A 350 -5.65 -12.16 1.01
C ILE A 350 -6.99 -11.50 0.67
N ALA A 351 -7.41 -10.47 1.41
CA ALA A 351 -8.65 -9.75 1.12
C ALA A 351 -8.66 -9.16 -0.31
N ASN A 352 -7.53 -8.63 -0.79
CA ASN A 352 -7.39 -8.17 -2.17
C ASN A 352 -7.64 -9.26 -3.19
N VAL A 353 -7.07 -10.45 -2.99
CA VAL A 353 -7.31 -11.62 -3.87
C VAL A 353 -8.78 -12.03 -3.83
N LEU A 354 -9.41 -12.04 -2.66
CA LEU A 354 -10.83 -12.35 -2.52
C LEU A 354 -11.72 -11.33 -3.25
N CYS A 355 -11.36 -10.04 -3.22
CA CYS A 355 -12.03 -9.02 -4.03
C CYS A 355 -11.93 -9.32 -5.53
N CYS A 356 -10.75 -9.74 -6.00
CA CYS A 356 -10.54 -10.12 -7.40
C CYS A 356 -11.42 -11.33 -7.78
N ILE A 357 -11.55 -12.32 -6.91
CA ILE A 357 -12.40 -13.50 -7.14
C ILE A 357 -13.88 -13.08 -7.23
N LYS A 358 -14.33 -12.23 -6.31
CA LYS A 358 -15.73 -11.74 -6.33
C LYS A 358 -16.01 -10.90 -7.58
N MET A 359 -15.09 -10.04 -7.98
CA MET A 359 -15.20 -9.26 -9.23
C MET A 359 -15.26 -10.20 -10.45
N ALA A 360 -14.42 -11.22 -10.50
CA ALA A 360 -14.39 -12.19 -11.59
C ALA A 360 -15.71 -12.95 -11.72
N LYS A 361 -16.29 -13.36 -10.60
CA LYS A 361 -17.61 -14.04 -10.57
C LYS A 361 -18.74 -13.10 -11.02
N TYR A 362 -18.70 -11.83 -10.55
CA TYR A 362 -19.73 -10.84 -10.87
C TYR A 362 -19.77 -10.49 -12.36
N TYR A 363 -18.60 -10.26 -12.96
CA TYR A 363 -18.50 -9.92 -14.39
C TYR A 363 -18.37 -11.14 -15.31
N GLU A 364 -18.45 -12.37 -14.75
CA GLU A 364 -18.32 -13.62 -15.51
C GLU A 364 -17.05 -13.65 -16.37
N LEU A 365 -15.91 -13.25 -15.75
CA LEU A 365 -14.63 -13.18 -16.44
C LEU A 365 -14.13 -14.56 -16.85
N THR A 366 -13.44 -14.62 -17.98
CA THR A 366 -12.97 -15.85 -18.62
C THR A 366 -11.44 -15.96 -18.60
N GLU A 367 -10.88 -17.03 -19.15
CA GLU A 367 -9.44 -17.25 -19.35
C GLU A 367 -8.76 -16.18 -20.20
N ASN A 368 -9.54 -15.37 -20.92
CA ASN A 368 -9.02 -14.24 -21.70
C ASN A 368 -8.90 -12.95 -20.86
N ASP A 369 -9.27 -13.00 -19.60
CA ASP A 369 -9.26 -11.87 -18.71
C ASP A 369 -8.16 -12.01 -17.65
N VAL A 370 -7.51 -10.87 -17.33
CA VAL A 370 -6.56 -10.76 -16.23
C VAL A 370 -7.08 -9.72 -15.25
N VAL A 371 -7.07 -10.06 -13.95
CA VAL A 371 -7.40 -9.14 -12.85
C VAL A 371 -6.16 -8.95 -11.98
N GLY A 372 -5.81 -7.70 -11.69
CA GLY A 372 -4.63 -7.35 -10.91
C GLY A 372 -4.96 -6.83 -9.52
N THR A 373 -4.03 -7.01 -8.60
CA THR A 373 -4.05 -6.42 -7.26
C THR A 373 -2.63 -6.29 -6.70
N VAL A 374 -2.53 -5.83 -5.46
CA VAL A 374 -1.26 -5.76 -4.73
C VAL A 374 -1.34 -6.53 -3.42
N LEU A 375 -0.20 -7.04 -2.98
CA LEU A 375 -0.01 -7.62 -1.66
C LEU A 375 0.74 -6.59 -0.82
N THR A 376 0.05 -5.93 0.10
CA THR A 376 0.58 -4.80 0.88
C THR A 376 1.81 -5.18 1.68
N ASP A 377 1.71 -6.30 2.39
CA ASP A 377 2.76 -6.92 3.21
C ASP A 377 2.66 -8.45 3.11
N SER A 378 3.37 -9.18 3.96
CA SER A 378 3.39 -10.64 3.95
C SER A 378 3.01 -11.23 5.31
N ALA A 379 2.81 -12.55 5.35
CA ALA A 379 2.47 -13.29 6.57
C ALA A 379 3.55 -13.19 7.67
N VAL A 380 4.78 -12.79 7.34
CA VAL A 380 5.85 -12.54 8.32
C VAL A 380 5.42 -11.50 9.38
N MET A 381 4.55 -10.57 9.01
CA MET A 381 4.03 -9.54 9.91
C MET A 381 2.93 -10.03 10.86
N TYR A 382 2.45 -11.26 10.70
CA TYR A 382 1.22 -11.78 11.35
C TYR A 382 1.41 -13.12 12.03
N GLN A 383 2.61 -13.50 12.42
CA GLN A 383 2.87 -14.78 13.08
C GLN A 383 2.10 -14.89 14.41
N SER A 384 2.05 -13.81 15.19
CA SER A 384 1.25 -13.76 16.41
C SER A 384 -0.26 -13.99 16.15
N ARG A 385 -0.77 -13.52 15.00
CA ARG A 385 -2.18 -13.74 14.62
C ARG A 385 -2.46 -15.20 14.26
N ILE A 386 -1.49 -15.88 13.65
CA ILE A 386 -1.61 -17.33 13.36
C ILE A 386 -1.62 -18.12 14.68
N GLU A 387 -0.81 -17.75 15.66
CA GLU A 387 -0.82 -18.35 17.00
C GLU A 387 -2.18 -18.15 17.70
N GLU A 388 -2.71 -16.94 17.70
CA GLU A 388 -4.05 -16.61 18.23
C GLU A 388 -5.16 -17.44 17.55
N LEU A 389 -5.09 -17.63 16.23
CA LEU A 389 -6.04 -18.46 15.49
C LEU A 389 -5.93 -19.94 15.90
N ASN A 390 -4.72 -20.43 16.16
CA ASN A 390 -4.50 -21.79 16.65
C ASN A 390 -5.06 -21.96 18.08
N GLU A 391 -4.92 -20.98 18.94
CA GLU A 391 -5.54 -20.99 20.28
C GLU A 391 -7.07 -20.98 20.19
N MET A 392 -7.63 -20.16 19.31
CA MET A 392 -9.08 -19.99 19.15
C MET A 392 -9.75 -21.22 18.53
N HIS A 393 -9.15 -21.83 17.52
CA HIS A 393 -9.74 -22.87 16.68
C HIS A 393 -9.11 -24.25 16.86
N GLY A 394 -8.09 -24.38 17.73
CA GLY A 394 -7.33 -25.60 17.93
C GLY A 394 -6.29 -25.86 16.82
N ALA A 395 -5.61 -27.00 16.92
CA ALA A 395 -4.58 -27.40 15.97
C ALA A 395 -5.16 -27.52 14.56
N TYR A 396 -4.40 -27.01 13.57
CA TYR A 396 -4.79 -27.09 12.17
C TYR A 396 -4.66 -28.51 11.64
N SER A 397 -5.48 -28.88 10.67
CA SER A 397 -5.48 -30.20 10.03
C SER A 397 -5.71 -30.06 8.52
N GLU A 398 -5.37 -31.08 7.75
CA GLU A 398 -5.68 -31.11 6.31
C GLU A 398 -7.19 -31.05 6.05
N SER A 399 -8.01 -31.64 6.92
CA SER A 399 -9.47 -31.55 6.83
C SER A 399 -9.97 -30.11 7.07
N ALA A 400 -9.38 -29.41 8.03
CA ALA A 400 -9.67 -27.98 8.27
C ALA A 400 -9.22 -27.13 7.08
N ALA A 401 -8.06 -27.44 6.49
CA ALA A 401 -7.56 -26.75 5.31
C ALA A 401 -8.50 -26.91 4.10
N ALA A 402 -8.98 -28.13 3.86
CA ALA A 402 -9.95 -28.39 2.79
C ALA A 402 -11.25 -27.63 3.01
N LEU A 403 -11.74 -27.59 4.25
CA LEU A 403 -12.95 -26.87 4.61
C LEU A 403 -12.77 -25.34 4.47
N ASP A 404 -11.66 -24.80 4.94
CA ASP A 404 -11.36 -23.37 4.83
C ASP A 404 -11.24 -22.94 3.36
N HIS A 405 -10.57 -23.72 2.51
CA HIS A 405 -10.51 -23.47 1.07
C HIS A 405 -11.90 -23.48 0.42
N GLN A 406 -12.70 -24.48 0.75
CA GLN A 406 -14.06 -24.62 0.21
C GLN A 406 -14.97 -23.47 0.62
N LEU A 407 -15.00 -23.10 1.90
CA LEU A 407 -15.94 -22.12 2.44
C LEU A 407 -15.49 -20.67 2.19
N HIS A 408 -14.20 -20.38 2.35
CA HIS A 408 -13.67 -19.03 2.42
C HIS A 408 -13.02 -18.52 1.12
N MET A 409 -12.87 -19.39 0.11
CA MET A 409 -12.35 -19.01 -1.20
C MET A 409 -13.24 -19.52 -2.34
N LEU A 410 -13.38 -20.84 -2.51
CA LEU A 410 -14.19 -21.39 -3.60
C LEU A 410 -15.67 -21.04 -3.46
N GLY A 411 -16.18 -21.02 -2.24
CA GLY A 411 -17.58 -20.73 -1.90
C GLY A 411 -17.94 -19.25 -1.88
N LEU A 412 -17.02 -18.34 -2.17
CA LEU A 412 -17.32 -16.91 -2.25
C LEU A 412 -18.46 -16.64 -3.23
N LYS A 413 -19.38 -15.80 -2.80
CA LYS A 413 -20.55 -15.38 -3.58
C LYS A 413 -20.39 -13.94 -4.04
N THR A 414 -21.32 -13.47 -4.87
CA THR A 414 -21.41 -12.09 -5.33
C THR A 414 -22.28 -11.22 -4.43
N ASP A 415 -22.45 -11.60 -3.18
CA ASP A 415 -23.06 -10.81 -2.12
C ASP A 415 -22.10 -9.73 -1.58
N SER A 416 -22.63 -8.79 -0.83
CA SER A 416 -21.86 -7.67 -0.24
C SER A 416 -21.01 -6.94 -1.28
N MET A 417 -21.58 -6.68 -2.44
CA MET A 417 -20.96 -5.98 -3.57
C MET A 417 -21.97 -4.99 -4.15
N LEU A 418 -21.46 -3.89 -4.70
CA LEU A 418 -22.27 -2.90 -5.40
C LEU A 418 -21.50 -2.38 -6.61
N GLU A 419 -22.03 -2.58 -7.82
CA GLU A 419 -21.58 -1.85 -9.01
C GLU A 419 -22.05 -0.40 -8.91
N LEU A 420 -21.09 0.54 -8.91
CA LEU A 420 -21.34 1.93 -8.58
C LEU A 420 -21.86 2.71 -9.79
N ARG A 421 -23.08 3.20 -9.70
CA ARG A 421 -23.66 4.19 -10.62
C ARG A 421 -23.22 5.61 -10.22
N TYR A 422 -23.57 6.61 -11.00
CA TYR A 422 -23.29 8.01 -10.69
C TYR A 422 -23.76 8.40 -9.27
N THR A 423 -24.99 8.04 -8.92
CA THR A 423 -25.58 8.36 -7.62
C THR A 423 -24.87 7.69 -6.46
N ASP A 424 -24.43 6.45 -6.64
CA ASP A 424 -23.68 5.70 -5.63
C ASP A 424 -22.30 6.32 -5.40
N ARG A 425 -21.57 6.63 -6.46
CA ARG A 425 -20.27 7.32 -6.39
C ARG A 425 -20.41 8.69 -5.73
N LYS A 426 -21.45 9.45 -6.10
CA LYS A 426 -21.70 10.78 -5.52
C LYS A 426 -22.03 10.72 -4.04
N ARG A 427 -22.81 9.73 -3.62
CA ARG A 427 -23.10 9.44 -2.21
C ARG A 427 -21.82 9.20 -1.43
N ILE A 428 -20.96 8.29 -1.91
CA ILE A 428 -19.69 7.95 -1.26
C ILE A 428 -18.77 9.17 -1.19
N HIS A 429 -18.63 9.91 -2.30
CA HIS A 429 -17.84 11.14 -2.32
C HIS A 429 -18.37 12.17 -1.31
N ASN A 430 -19.67 12.34 -1.20
CA ASN A 430 -20.27 13.31 -0.29
C ASN A 430 -20.07 12.96 1.20
N LEU A 431 -19.83 11.69 1.54
CA LEU A 431 -19.46 11.31 2.91
C LEU A 431 -18.15 11.96 3.37
N LYS A 432 -17.27 12.37 2.46
CA LYS A 432 -16.06 13.14 2.78
C LYS A 432 -16.35 14.44 3.51
N TYR A 433 -17.53 15.04 3.30
CA TYR A 433 -17.92 16.30 3.92
C TYR A 433 -17.82 16.27 5.44
N TYR A 434 -18.38 15.22 6.06
CA TYR A 434 -18.44 15.12 7.53
C TYR A 434 -17.06 15.02 8.19
N THR A 435 -16.15 14.28 7.59
CA THR A 435 -14.78 14.14 8.12
C THR A 435 -13.94 15.35 7.77
N TRP A 436 -13.88 15.71 6.50
CA TRP A 436 -12.86 16.62 5.98
C TRP A 436 -13.25 18.08 6.08
N VAL A 437 -14.52 18.42 5.85
CA VAL A 437 -15.00 19.79 5.96
C VAL A 437 -15.34 20.12 7.42
N GLU A 438 -16.25 19.36 8.04
CA GLU A 438 -16.71 19.66 9.40
C GLU A 438 -15.67 19.44 10.49
N GLN A 439 -14.85 18.38 10.38
CA GLN A 439 -13.91 17.99 11.44
C GLN A 439 -12.47 18.39 11.15
N GLN A 440 -12.03 18.37 9.89
CA GLN A 440 -10.63 18.59 9.51
C GLN A 440 -10.37 19.96 8.87
N GLY A 441 -11.39 20.80 8.74
CA GLY A 441 -11.23 22.21 8.33
C GLY A 441 -10.91 22.43 6.86
N LYS A 442 -11.23 21.47 5.98
CA LYS A 442 -11.15 21.68 4.53
C LYS A 442 -12.37 22.47 4.02
N GLU A 443 -12.20 23.13 2.88
CA GLU A 443 -13.27 23.93 2.28
C GLU A 443 -14.20 23.09 1.40
N VAL A 444 -15.46 23.47 1.35
CA VAL A 444 -16.47 22.84 0.44
C VAL A 444 -16.03 23.00 -1.02
N SER A 445 -15.40 24.13 -1.37
CA SER A 445 -14.87 24.37 -2.71
C SER A 445 -13.84 23.32 -3.12
N ASP A 446 -12.97 22.91 -2.20
CA ASP A 446 -11.95 21.86 -2.45
C ASP A 446 -12.60 20.50 -2.62
N LEU A 447 -13.59 20.16 -1.78
CA LEU A 447 -14.38 18.94 -1.94
C LEU A 447 -15.08 18.88 -3.30
N ASN A 448 -15.66 19.98 -3.74
CA ASN A 448 -16.30 20.07 -5.05
C ASN A 448 -15.27 19.99 -6.20
N ALA A 449 -14.08 20.56 -6.04
CA ALA A 449 -13.02 20.47 -7.03
C ALA A 449 -12.60 19.02 -7.29
N LEU A 450 -12.50 18.18 -6.26
CA LEU A 450 -12.20 16.74 -6.41
C LEU A 450 -13.22 16.01 -7.29
N TRP A 451 -14.45 16.48 -7.38
CA TRP A 451 -15.49 15.86 -8.20
C TRP A 451 -15.63 16.50 -9.58
N TYR A 452 -15.61 17.81 -9.66
CA TYR A 452 -15.94 18.55 -10.89
C TYR A 452 -14.73 19.00 -11.70
N ASN A 453 -13.54 19.07 -11.08
CA ASN A 453 -12.31 19.55 -11.72
C ASN A 453 -11.20 18.49 -11.75
N THR A 454 -11.40 17.40 -12.49
CA THR A 454 -10.43 16.32 -12.61
C THR A 454 -9.06 16.83 -13.09
N LYS A 455 -9.03 17.72 -14.09
CA LYS A 455 -7.78 18.28 -14.62
C LYS A 455 -6.98 19.09 -13.60
N GLY A 456 -7.67 19.89 -12.79
CA GLY A 456 -7.02 20.75 -11.80
C GLY A 456 -6.74 20.04 -10.47
N THR A 457 -7.20 18.80 -10.30
CA THR A 457 -6.99 17.98 -9.09
C THR A 457 -6.20 16.74 -9.40
N TRP A 458 -6.83 15.63 -9.77
CA TRP A 458 -6.20 14.33 -9.96
C TRP A 458 -5.13 14.33 -11.03
N ASP A 459 -5.44 14.84 -12.23
CA ASP A 459 -4.47 14.90 -13.33
C ASP A 459 -3.29 15.81 -12.99
N ALA A 460 -3.55 16.94 -12.35
CA ALA A 460 -2.50 17.87 -11.93
C ALA A 460 -1.56 17.22 -10.89
N VAL A 461 -2.09 16.46 -9.93
CA VAL A 461 -1.28 15.73 -8.95
C VAL A 461 -0.43 14.67 -9.64
N HIS A 462 -1.04 13.85 -10.49
CA HIS A 462 -0.32 12.77 -11.20
C HIS A 462 0.81 13.31 -12.09
N ALA A 463 0.62 14.47 -12.70
CA ALA A 463 1.61 15.11 -13.57
C ALA A 463 2.81 15.73 -12.83
N GLN A 464 2.73 15.93 -11.52
CA GLN A 464 3.80 16.53 -10.71
C GLN A 464 5.06 15.65 -10.61
N ALA A 465 4.98 14.36 -10.96
CA ALA A 465 6.12 13.45 -10.87
C ALA A 465 7.35 13.96 -11.64
N LYS A 466 7.17 14.57 -12.80
CA LYS A 466 8.28 15.12 -13.59
C LYS A 466 8.93 16.32 -12.91
N GLU A 467 8.15 17.27 -12.41
CA GLU A 467 8.67 18.42 -11.68
C GLU A 467 9.40 17.99 -10.40
N LEU A 468 8.85 17.00 -9.71
CA LEU A 468 9.50 16.39 -8.54
C LEU A 468 10.85 15.79 -8.90
N ASP A 469 10.94 15.05 -10.00
CA ASP A 469 12.19 14.44 -10.46
C ASP A 469 13.25 15.50 -10.81
N ASP A 470 12.85 16.62 -11.43
CA ASP A 470 13.74 17.74 -11.73
C ASP A 470 14.29 18.36 -10.43
N LEU A 471 13.43 18.57 -9.41
CA LEU A 471 13.83 19.08 -8.10
C LEU A 471 14.75 18.10 -7.33
N ILE A 472 14.48 16.80 -7.41
CA ILE A 472 15.33 15.77 -6.81
C ILE A 472 16.72 15.76 -7.46
N ASN A 473 16.79 15.85 -8.78
CA ASN A 473 18.07 15.91 -9.50
C ASN A 473 18.88 17.16 -9.13
N GLU A 474 18.23 18.33 -9.07
CA GLU A 474 18.87 19.57 -8.63
C GLU A 474 19.39 19.45 -7.18
N PHE A 475 18.59 18.86 -6.28
CA PHE A 475 18.98 18.61 -4.91
C PHE A 475 20.22 17.69 -4.83
N ASN A 476 20.20 16.54 -5.51
CA ASN A 476 21.30 15.58 -5.54
C ASN A 476 22.58 16.19 -6.15
N ASP A 477 22.44 16.98 -7.21
CA ASP A 477 23.57 17.69 -7.83
C ASP A 477 24.20 18.69 -6.88
N THR A 478 23.37 19.43 -6.13
CA THR A 478 23.83 20.43 -5.14
C THR A 478 24.50 19.77 -3.94
N THR A 479 23.99 18.64 -3.47
CA THR A 479 24.65 17.87 -2.39
C THR A 479 26.00 17.31 -2.82
N GLY A 480 26.13 16.91 -4.08
CA GLY A 480 27.33 16.27 -4.62
C GLY A 480 27.62 14.87 -4.11
N VAL A 481 26.76 14.29 -3.27
CA VAL A 481 26.95 12.95 -2.66
C VAL A 481 27.05 11.87 -3.73
N LEU A 482 26.15 11.91 -4.73
CA LEU A 482 26.19 10.96 -5.84
C LEU A 482 27.51 11.03 -6.64
N LYS A 483 28.10 12.19 -6.80
CA LYS A 483 29.38 12.37 -7.51
C LYS A 483 30.56 11.77 -6.69
N ALA A 484 30.47 11.89 -5.37
CA ALA A 484 31.48 11.39 -4.43
C ALA A 484 31.38 9.88 -4.13
N LEU A 485 30.26 9.23 -4.45
CA LEU A 485 30.03 7.79 -4.25
C LEU A 485 30.93 6.96 -5.19
#